data_ee378e9dbb808bcba499dc1e96c0f687
#
_entry.id   ee378e9dbb808bcba499dc1e96c0f687
#
_cell.length_a   1.000
_cell.length_b   1.000
_cell.length_c   1.000
_cell.angle_alpha   90.00
_cell.angle_beta   90.00
_cell.angle_gamma   90.00
#
_symmetry.space_group_name_H-M   'P 1'
#
loop_
_entity.id
_entity.type
_entity.pdbx_description
1 polymer ?
#
loop_
_entity_poly.entity_id
_entity_poly.type
_entity_poly.pdbx_seq_one_letter_code
_entity_poly.pdbx_strand_id
1 'polypeptide(L)'
;MKRTNSSISFHVHNPLINDYAQKSPENLKDMVMMVVLSIQQPWSAVGVQLQDYRKFGAESRFVWGNKSNTLAWLQDNVESLHADAMEALQTCKGKTLDLRLMEIFIRVDGLGLAKAGFCCQLFAGRVGCIDVHNLRRLSISPTVLKLNKKASKETQEKRIAAYVEACSKRRCSWLWNTWCDLIAKKQPTKWRDGNHVSLVHFEYLKP
;
A
#
# COMPACT_ATOMS: atom_id res chain seq x y z
N MET A 1 -18.21 35.63 -0.22
CA MET A 1 -18.26 34.22 0.23
C MET A 1 -16.84 33.77 0.58
N LYS A 2 -16.50 33.65 1.85
CA LYS A 2 -15.21 33.12 2.30
C LYS A 2 -15.23 31.63 1.98
N ARG A 3 -14.39 31.19 1.05
CA ARG A 3 -14.07 29.78 0.88
C ARG A 3 -13.45 29.31 2.19
N THR A 4 -14.21 28.55 2.96
CA THR A 4 -13.66 27.76 4.04
C THR A 4 -12.74 26.74 3.38
N ASN A 5 -11.44 26.99 3.44
CA ASN A 5 -10.42 25.98 3.20
C ASN A 5 -10.59 24.90 4.28
N SER A 6 -11.51 23.98 4.07
CA SER A 6 -11.40 22.68 4.68
C SER A 6 -10.25 21.98 3.95
N SER A 7 -9.04 22.30 4.35
CA SER A 7 -7.89 21.47 4.09
C SER A 7 -8.11 20.16 4.86
N ILE A 8 -9.03 19.33 4.35
CA ILE A 8 -8.99 17.91 4.67
C ILE A 8 -7.60 17.51 4.24
N SER A 9 -6.77 17.29 5.22
CA SER A 9 -5.35 17.19 5.03
C SER A 9 -5.10 16.01 4.11
N PHE A 10 -4.91 16.30 2.84
CA PHE A 10 -4.42 15.44 1.79
C PHE A 10 -3.22 14.60 2.23
N HIS A 11 -2.60 15.07 3.27
CA HIS A 11 -1.39 14.59 3.87
C HIS A 11 -1.59 13.66 5.06
N VAL A 12 -2.80 13.49 5.55
CA VAL A 12 -3.04 12.62 6.70
C VAL A 12 -3.27 11.20 6.21
N HIS A 13 -2.54 10.26 6.79
CA HIS A 13 -2.87 8.86 6.76
C HIS A 13 -4.36 8.70 7.09
N ASN A 14 -5.14 8.12 6.17
CA ASN A 14 -6.58 7.99 6.37
C ASN A 14 -6.88 6.73 7.20
N PRO A 15 -7.20 6.84 8.51
CA PRO A 15 -7.49 5.68 9.36
C PRO A 15 -8.68 4.87 8.86
N LEU A 16 -9.60 5.46 8.09
CA LEU A 16 -10.74 4.75 7.53
C LEU A 16 -10.33 3.62 6.57
N ILE A 17 -9.18 3.74 5.90
CA ILE A 17 -8.66 2.65 5.06
C ILE A 17 -8.20 1.48 5.94
N ASN A 18 -7.57 1.77 7.08
CA ASN A 18 -7.18 0.73 8.02
C ASN A 18 -8.40 -0.03 8.54
N ASP A 19 -9.40 0.70 9.04
CA ASP A 19 -10.64 0.12 9.55
C ASP A 19 -11.35 -0.72 8.48
N TYR A 20 -11.37 -0.24 7.24
CA TYR A 20 -11.93 -0.97 6.11
C TYR A 20 -11.18 -2.29 5.87
N ALA A 21 -9.85 -2.23 5.74
CA ALA A 21 -9.03 -3.40 5.39
C ALA A 21 -8.99 -4.46 6.51
N GLN A 22 -9.13 -4.03 7.77
CA GLN A 22 -9.15 -4.91 8.95
C GLN A 22 -10.49 -5.62 9.15
N LYS A 23 -11.56 -5.12 8.53
CA LYS A 23 -12.93 -5.58 8.80
C LYS A 23 -13.20 -7.00 8.29
N SER A 24 -12.66 -7.38 7.13
CA SER A 24 -12.85 -8.69 6.55
C SER A 24 -11.74 -9.08 5.56
N PRO A 25 -11.58 -10.39 5.28
CA PRO A 25 -10.66 -10.86 4.25
C PRO A 25 -10.93 -10.25 2.86
N GLU A 26 -12.20 -10.10 2.47
CA GLU A 26 -12.58 -9.49 1.19
C GLU A 26 -12.12 -8.03 1.11
N ASN A 27 -12.30 -7.28 2.19
CA ASN A 27 -11.84 -5.89 2.25
C ASN A 27 -10.31 -5.80 2.19
N LEU A 28 -9.62 -6.73 2.84
CA LEU A 28 -8.16 -6.86 2.71
C LEU A 28 -7.76 -7.17 1.27
N LYS A 29 -8.46 -8.09 0.60
CA LYS A 29 -8.23 -8.42 -0.81
C LYS A 29 -8.37 -7.19 -1.70
N ASP A 30 -9.43 -6.42 -1.55
CA ASP A 30 -9.66 -5.18 -2.29
C ASP A 30 -8.53 -4.16 -2.05
N MET A 31 -8.09 -4.00 -0.80
CA MET A 31 -6.98 -3.12 -0.46
C MET A 31 -5.67 -3.58 -1.11
N VAL A 32 -5.36 -4.88 -1.07
CA VAL A 32 -4.16 -5.42 -1.72
C VAL A 32 -4.25 -5.27 -3.23
N MET A 33 -5.41 -5.55 -3.83
CA MET A 33 -5.61 -5.36 -5.28
C MET A 33 -5.47 -3.89 -5.68
N MET A 34 -5.93 -2.93 -4.88
CA MET A 34 -5.67 -1.50 -5.12
C MET A 34 -4.15 -1.21 -5.18
N VAL A 35 -3.37 -1.78 -4.27
CA VAL A 35 -1.91 -1.65 -4.28
C VAL A 35 -1.30 -2.27 -5.54
N VAL A 36 -1.79 -3.44 -5.95
CA VAL A 36 -1.32 -4.17 -7.14
C VAL A 36 -1.69 -3.41 -8.42
N LEU A 37 -2.90 -2.90 -8.52
CA LEU A 37 -3.35 -2.10 -9.65
C LEU A 37 -2.52 -0.82 -9.82
N SER A 38 -1.99 -0.27 -8.73
CA SER A 38 -1.11 0.91 -8.77
C SER A 38 0.29 0.63 -9.33
N ILE A 39 0.66 -0.63 -9.59
CA ILE A 39 1.98 -0.97 -10.14
C ILE A 39 2.10 -0.45 -11.57
N GLN A 40 3.09 0.42 -11.81
CA GLN A 40 3.36 1.05 -13.12
C GLN A 40 2.17 1.82 -13.71
N GLN A 41 1.26 2.28 -12.86
CA GLN A 41 0.09 3.04 -13.29
C GLN A 41 0.08 4.43 -12.64
N PRO A 42 -0.47 5.45 -13.31
CA PRO A 42 -0.79 6.71 -12.66
C PRO A 42 -1.77 6.47 -11.51
N TRP A 43 -1.48 7.05 -10.35
CA TRP A 43 -2.34 6.88 -9.17
C TRP A 43 -3.79 7.30 -9.44
N SER A 44 -3.99 8.31 -10.29
CA SER A 44 -5.31 8.79 -10.71
C SER A 44 -6.16 7.74 -11.44
N ALA A 45 -5.54 6.73 -12.04
CA ALA A 45 -6.25 5.67 -12.76
C ALA A 45 -6.68 4.51 -11.84
N VAL A 46 -6.10 4.42 -10.64
CA VAL A 46 -6.26 3.23 -9.76
C VAL A 46 -7.71 3.04 -9.31
N GLY A 47 -8.42 4.14 -9.03
CA GLY A 47 -9.83 4.06 -8.62
C GLY A 47 -10.72 3.40 -9.69
N VAL A 48 -10.60 3.86 -10.95
CA VAL A 48 -11.36 3.28 -12.07
C VAL A 48 -10.99 1.82 -12.30
N GLN A 49 -9.70 1.48 -12.18
CA GLN A 49 -9.23 0.10 -12.31
C GLN A 49 -9.77 -0.80 -11.18
N LEU A 50 -9.85 -0.28 -9.96
CA LEU A 50 -10.41 -1.00 -8.83
C LEU A 50 -11.91 -1.27 -9.01
N GLN A 51 -12.68 -0.29 -9.49
CA GLN A 51 -14.10 -0.49 -9.81
C GLN A 51 -14.30 -1.54 -10.90
N ASP A 52 -13.50 -1.49 -11.96
CA ASP A 52 -13.55 -2.49 -13.03
C ASP A 52 -13.20 -3.89 -12.48
N TYR A 53 -12.16 -3.99 -11.66
CA TYR A 53 -11.81 -5.23 -10.97
C TYR A 53 -12.94 -5.75 -10.06
N ARG A 54 -13.55 -4.90 -9.26
CA ARG A 54 -14.67 -5.30 -8.37
C ARG A 54 -15.88 -5.81 -9.16
N LYS A 55 -16.10 -5.27 -10.36
CA LYS A 55 -17.21 -5.70 -11.24
C LYS A 55 -16.92 -7.00 -11.98
N PHE A 56 -15.71 -7.18 -12.45
CA PHE A 56 -15.37 -8.26 -13.39
C PHE A 56 -14.36 -9.27 -12.80
N GLY A 57 -13.81 -9.04 -11.62
CA GLY A 57 -12.87 -9.96 -10.97
C GLY A 57 -11.64 -10.24 -11.84
N ALA A 58 -11.40 -11.52 -12.08
CA ALA A 58 -10.28 -11.98 -12.92
C ALA A 58 -10.43 -11.60 -14.40
N GLU A 59 -11.64 -11.29 -14.87
CA GLU A 59 -11.92 -10.87 -16.25
C GLU A 59 -11.71 -9.37 -16.45
N SER A 60 -11.37 -8.62 -15.41
CA SER A 60 -11.04 -7.22 -15.52
C SER A 60 -9.88 -7.00 -16.49
N ARG A 61 -10.05 -6.09 -17.44
CA ARG A 61 -9.01 -5.71 -18.41
C ARG A 61 -7.73 -5.14 -17.77
N PHE A 62 -7.77 -4.82 -16.49
CA PHE A 62 -6.63 -4.31 -15.73
C PHE A 62 -5.91 -5.38 -14.93
N VAL A 63 -6.47 -6.60 -14.86
CA VAL A 63 -5.90 -7.76 -14.16
C VAL A 63 -5.28 -8.71 -15.19
N TRP A 64 -3.98 -8.52 -15.46
CA TRP A 64 -3.22 -9.32 -16.40
C TRP A 64 -1.77 -9.52 -15.94
N GLY A 65 -1.10 -10.53 -16.47
CA GLY A 65 0.29 -10.86 -16.12
C GLY A 65 0.47 -11.09 -14.61
N ASN A 66 1.44 -10.47 -14.00
CA ASN A 66 1.71 -10.63 -12.57
C ASN A 66 0.53 -10.23 -11.67
N LYS A 67 -0.37 -9.36 -12.14
CA LYS A 67 -1.57 -8.97 -11.37
C LYS A 67 -2.56 -10.13 -11.28
N SER A 68 -2.70 -10.92 -12.34
CA SER A 68 -3.52 -12.15 -12.33
C SER A 68 -2.97 -13.19 -11.37
N ASN A 69 -1.65 -13.37 -11.33
CA ASN A 69 -1.01 -14.29 -10.39
C ASN A 69 -1.24 -13.84 -8.93
N THR A 70 -1.13 -12.54 -8.67
CA THR A 70 -1.44 -11.99 -7.34
C THR A 70 -2.89 -12.23 -6.96
N LEU A 71 -3.83 -12.03 -7.89
CA LEU A 71 -5.25 -12.27 -7.62
C LEU A 71 -5.53 -13.75 -7.32
N ALA A 72 -4.99 -14.66 -8.13
CA ALA A 72 -5.11 -16.09 -7.90
C ALA A 72 -4.55 -16.48 -6.52
N TRP A 73 -3.36 -16.00 -6.18
CA TRP A 73 -2.78 -16.23 -4.87
C TRP A 73 -3.69 -15.71 -3.73
N LEU A 74 -4.28 -14.52 -3.89
CA LEU A 74 -5.18 -13.93 -2.89
C LEU A 74 -6.49 -14.74 -2.76
N GLN A 75 -7.02 -15.30 -3.83
CA GLN A 75 -8.22 -16.15 -3.77
C GLN A 75 -8.01 -17.34 -2.84
N ASP A 76 -6.83 -17.93 -2.85
CA ASP A 76 -6.51 -19.12 -2.06
C ASP A 76 -6.03 -18.79 -0.63
N ASN A 77 -5.50 -17.58 -0.40
CA ASN A 77 -4.74 -17.29 0.83
C ASN A 77 -5.25 -16.10 1.64
N VAL A 78 -6.25 -15.36 1.19
CA VAL A 78 -6.64 -14.09 1.83
C VAL A 78 -7.17 -14.28 3.25
N GLU A 79 -7.86 -15.39 3.52
CA GLU A 79 -8.38 -15.72 4.86
C GLU A 79 -7.22 -15.85 5.86
N SER A 80 -6.21 -16.66 5.52
CA SER A 80 -5.04 -16.84 6.37
C SER A 80 -4.20 -15.55 6.47
N LEU A 81 -4.08 -14.80 5.37
CA LEU A 81 -3.38 -13.52 5.35
C LEU A 81 -4.03 -12.51 6.30
N HIS A 82 -5.37 -12.44 6.29
CA HIS A 82 -6.13 -11.55 7.16
C HIS A 82 -6.01 -11.97 8.62
N ALA A 83 -6.18 -13.27 8.92
CA ALA A 83 -6.06 -13.80 10.27
C ALA A 83 -4.67 -13.52 10.87
N ASP A 84 -3.60 -13.81 10.13
CA ASP A 84 -2.22 -13.54 10.56
C ASP A 84 -1.96 -12.06 10.81
N ALA A 85 -2.50 -11.19 9.94
CA ALA A 85 -2.32 -9.75 10.07
C ALA A 85 -3.10 -9.19 11.28
N MET A 86 -4.31 -9.70 11.55
CA MET A 86 -5.09 -9.33 12.73
C MET A 86 -4.44 -9.86 14.02
N GLU A 87 -3.92 -11.08 14.03
CA GLU A 87 -3.15 -11.62 15.15
C GLU A 87 -1.92 -10.74 15.44
N ALA A 88 -1.19 -10.35 14.41
CA ALA A 88 -0.04 -9.47 14.58
C ALA A 88 -0.41 -8.13 15.23
N LEU A 89 -1.56 -7.52 14.87
CA LEU A 89 -2.04 -6.29 15.50
C LEU A 89 -2.35 -6.48 17.00
N GLN A 90 -2.84 -7.66 17.38
CA GLN A 90 -3.21 -7.96 18.77
C GLN A 90 -2.00 -8.31 19.64
N THR A 91 -1.03 -9.04 19.08
CA THR A 91 0.06 -9.65 19.85
C THR A 91 1.38 -8.90 19.78
N CYS A 92 1.61 -8.11 18.73
CA CYS A 92 2.87 -7.43 18.49
C CYS A 92 2.74 -5.90 18.69
N LYS A 93 3.85 -5.24 19.04
CA LYS A 93 3.91 -3.77 19.19
C LYS A 93 5.22 -3.23 18.63
N GLY A 94 5.22 -1.93 18.32
CA GLY A 94 6.41 -1.21 17.88
C GLY A 94 7.09 -1.86 16.68
N LYS A 95 8.40 -1.99 16.70
CA LYS A 95 9.21 -2.56 15.61
C LYS A 95 8.89 -4.03 15.32
N THR A 96 8.52 -4.80 16.34
CA THR A 96 8.13 -6.21 16.17
C THR A 96 6.88 -6.32 15.30
N LEU A 97 5.89 -5.46 15.52
CA LEU A 97 4.71 -5.38 14.66
C LEU A 97 5.07 -5.00 13.22
N ASP A 98 5.96 -4.02 13.04
CA ASP A 98 6.39 -3.59 11.69
C ASP A 98 7.04 -4.74 10.92
N LEU A 99 7.93 -5.49 11.57
CA LEU A 99 8.59 -6.65 10.98
C LEU A 99 7.57 -7.74 10.63
N ARG A 100 6.68 -8.06 11.57
CA ARG A 100 5.69 -9.12 11.40
C ARG A 100 4.71 -8.81 10.26
N LEU A 101 4.21 -7.58 10.18
CA LEU A 101 3.33 -7.15 9.06
C LEU A 101 4.06 -7.24 7.71
N MET A 102 5.32 -6.83 7.65
CA MET A 102 6.13 -6.95 6.44
C MET A 102 6.32 -8.41 6.01
N GLU A 103 6.60 -9.31 6.96
CA GLU A 103 6.71 -10.75 6.71
C GLU A 103 5.39 -11.33 6.16
N ILE A 104 4.26 -10.87 6.69
CA ILE A 104 2.93 -11.29 6.25
C ILE A 104 2.66 -10.81 4.82
N PHE A 105 2.78 -9.50 4.56
CA PHE A 105 2.43 -8.96 3.25
C PHE A 105 3.43 -9.30 2.14
N ILE A 106 4.68 -9.59 2.46
CA ILE A 106 5.66 -10.03 1.45
C ILE A 106 5.38 -11.44 0.91
N ARG A 107 4.58 -12.25 1.60
CA ARG A 107 4.13 -13.57 1.12
C ARG A 107 3.24 -13.45 -0.10
N VAL A 108 2.51 -12.34 -0.23
CA VAL A 108 1.63 -12.11 -1.38
C VAL A 108 2.46 -12.16 -2.66
N ASP A 109 2.03 -13.01 -3.60
CA ASP A 109 2.75 -13.14 -4.85
C ASP A 109 2.72 -11.83 -5.65
N GLY A 110 3.79 -11.53 -6.35
CA GLY A 110 3.94 -10.28 -7.10
C GLY A 110 4.29 -9.04 -6.25
N LEU A 111 4.21 -9.07 -4.91
CA LEU A 111 4.63 -7.94 -4.08
C LEU A 111 6.13 -7.98 -3.76
N GLY A 112 6.81 -6.84 -3.99
CA GLY A 112 8.14 -6.56 -3.45
C GLY A 112 8.04 -5.70 -2.19
N LEU A 113 9.19 -5.40 -1.54
CA LEU A 113 9.26 -4.67 -0.27
C LEU A 113 8.48 -3.34 -0.27
N ALA A 114 8.59 -2.54 -1.34
CA ALA A 114 7.87 -1.27 -1.43
C ALA A 114 6.35 -1.44 -1.39
N LYS A 115 5.82 -2.43 -2.09
CA LYS A 115 4.37 -2.68 -2.13
C LYS A 115 3.87 -3.40 -0.90
N ALA A 116 4.64 -4.30 -0.32
CA ALA A 116 4.35 -4.87 1.01
C ALA A 116 4.32 -3.76 2.09
N GLY A 117 5.30 -2.85 2.08
CA GLY A 117 5.27 -1.68 2.96
C GLY A 117 4.08 -0.76 2.73
N PHE A 118 3.60 -0.64 1.48
CA PHE A 118 2.37 0.09 1.19
C PHE A 118 1.13 -0.63 1.75
N CYS A 119 1.06 -1.96 1.66
CA CYS A 119 0.02 -2.74 2.32
C CYS A 119 0.04 -2.53 3.84
N CYS A 120 1.21 -2.59 4.49
CA CYS A 120 1.34 -2.30 5.92
C CYS A 120 0.83 -0.90 6.27
N GLN A 121 1.10 0.09 5.42
CA GLN A 121 0.62 1.47 5.60
C GLN A 121 -0.90 1.55 5.52
N LEU A 122 -1.51 0.93 4.51
CA LEU A 122 -2.95 0.98 4.31
C LEU A 122 -3.70 0.09 5.31
N PHE A 123 -3.09 -0.98 5.79
CA PHE A 123 -3.70 -1.89 6.76
C PHE A 123 -3.60 -1.39 8.21
N ALA A 124 -2.46 -0.83 8.60
CA ALA A 124 -2.18 -0.55 10.01
C ALA A 124 -1.55 0.84 10.28
N GLY A 125 -1.37 1.68 9.27
CA GLY A 125 -0.68 2.96 9.43
C GLY A 125 0.81 2.83 9.77
N ARG A 126 1.42 1.71 9.43
CA ARG A 126 2.78 1.37 9.83
C ARG A 126 3.70 1.15 8.64
N VAL A 127 5.00 1.21 8.86
CA VAL A 127 6.04 1.04 7.85
C VAL A 127 5.98 2.17 6.80
N GLY A 128 5.43 1.93 5.64
CA GLY A 128 5.28 2.92 4.57
C GLY A 128 5.89 2.48 3.25
N CYS A 129 5.51 3.18 2.18
CA CYS A 129 5.98 2.90 0.83
C CYS A 129 7.24 3.70 0.49
N ILE A 130 8.37 3.01 0.37
CA ILE A 130 9.57 3.58 -0.27
C ILE A 130 9.60 3.12 -1.72
N ASP A 131 8.88 3.81 -2.59
CA ASP A 131 8.88 3.57 -4.02
C ASP A 131 10.08 4.27 -4.71
N VAL A 132 10.17 4.12 -6.03
CA VAL A 132 11.23 4.73 -6.83
C VAL A 132 11.26 6.27 -6.71
N HIS A 133 10.11 6.90 -6.49
CA HIS A 133 10.03 8.36 -6.31
C HIS A 133 10.58 8.77 -4.94
N ASN A 134 10.23 8.03 -3.89
CA ASN A 134 10.76 8.24 -2.56
C ASN A 134 12.27 7.94 -2.49
N LEU A 135 12.76 6.89 -3.16
CA LEU A 135 14.19 6.60 -3.25
C LEU A 135 14.96 7.80 -3.78
N ARG A 136 14.54 8.33 -4.94
CA ARG A 136 15.21 9.46 -5.60
C ARG A 136 15.18 10.71 -4.75
N ARG A 137 14.03 11.05 -4.20
CA ARG A 137 13.81 12.27 -3.44
C ARG A 137 14.54 12.27 -2.10
N LEU A 138 14.67 11.11 -1.48
CA LEU A 138 15.26 10.95 -0.15
C LEU A 138 16.70 10.48 -0.20
N SER A 139 17.27 10.35 -1.41
CA SER A 139 18.62 9.83 -1.63
C SER A 139 18.85 8.48 -0.93
N ILE A 140 17.85 7.62 -0.95
CA ILE A 140 17.92 6.26 -0.39
C ILE A 140 18.49 5.33 -1.45
N SER A 141 19.47 4.51 -1.06
CA SER A 141 20.02 3.50 -1.96
C SER A 141 18.95 2.53 -2.47
N PRO A 142 18.85 2.28 -3.78
CA PRO A 142 17.92 1.30 -4.34
C PRO A 142 18.11 -0.13 -3.78
N THR A 143 19.25 -0.39 -3.17
CA THR A 143 19.53 -1.70 -2.53
C THR A 143 18.55 -2.04 -1.42
N VAL A 144 17.91 -1.05 -0.81
CA VAL A 144 16.88 -1.23 0.22
C VAL A 144 15.66 -2.00 -0.32
N LEU A 145 15.39 -1.95 -1.62
CA LEU A 145 14.27 -2.66 -2.26
C LEU A 145 14.64 -4.07 -2.76
N LYS A 146 15.92 -4.46 -2.71
CA LYS A 146 16.34 -5.76 -3.21
C LYS A 146 15.90 -6.87 -2.25
N LEU A 147 15.02 -7.71 -2.74
CA LEU A 147 14.58 -8.94 -2.07
C LEU A 147 14.60 -10.08 -3.09
N ASN A 148 15.28 -11.18 -2.75
CA ASN A 148 15.17 -12.44 -3.45
C ASN A 148 14.28 -13.38 -2.62
N LYS A 149 13.05 -13.64 -3.08
CA LYS A 149 12.10 -14.53 -2.40
C LYS A 149 12.56 -16.01 -2.37
N LYS A 150 13.56 -16.37 -3.19
CA LYS A 150 14.18 -17.70 -3.19
C LYS A 150 15.41 -17.81 -2.28
N ALA A 151 15.83 -16.70 -1.67
CA ALA A 151 16.93 -16.71 -0.71
C ALA A 151 16.50 -17.40 0.61
N SER A 152 17.50 -17.74 1.44
CA SER A 152 17.22 -18.28 2.78
C SER A 152 16.34 -17.33 3.60
N LYS A 153 15.57 -17.89 4.52
CA LYS A 153 14.70 -17.13 5.43
C LYS A 153 15.47 -16.04 6.17
N GLU A 154 16.64 -16.36 6.68
CA GLU A 154 17.52 -15.40 7.36
C GLU A 154 17.90 -14.20 6.45
N THR A 155 18.19 -14.48 5.18
CA THR A 155 18.51 -13.41 4.21
C THR A 155 17.30 -12.54 3.95
N GLN A 156 16.12 -13.12 3.82
CA GLN A 156 14.87 -12.37 3.64
C GLN A 156 14.57 -11.50 4.86
N GLU A 157 14.68 -12.05 6.07
CA GLU A 157 14.48 -11.32 7.34
C GLU A 157 15.44 -10.13 7.46
N LYS A 158 16.73 -10.31 7.12
CA LYS A 158 17.70 -9.21 7.09
C LYS A 158 17.28 -8.09 6.12
N ARG A 159 16.73 -8.45 4.95
CA ARG A 159 16.25 -7.48 3.96
C ARG A 159 14.99 -6.75 4.41
N ILE A 160 14.05 -7.46 5.00
CA ILE A 160 12.84 -6.89 5.61
C ILE A 160 13.23 -5.92 6.72
N ALA A 161 14.13 -6.34 7.62
CA ALA A 161 14.60 -5.50 8.72
C ALA A 161 15.28 -4.21 8.21
N ALA A 162 16.11 -4.30 7.17
CA ALA A 162 16.74 -3.13 6.56
C ALA A 162 15.71 -2.18 5.93
N TYR A 163 14.64 -2.69 5.32
CA TYR A 163 13.55 -1.89 4.78
C TYR A 163 12.76 -1.19 5.90
N VAL A 164 12.38 -1.93 6.93
CA VAL A 164 11.66 -1.38 8.11
C VAL A 164 12.51 -0.30 8.77
N GLU A 165 13.82 -0.51 8.93
CA GLU A 165 14.74 0.50 9.48
C GLU A 165 14.79 1.76 8.61
N ALA A 166 14.82 1.63 7.29
CA ALA A 166 14.79 2.76 6.39
C ALA A 166 13.46 3.54 6.49
N CYS A 167 12.35 2.86 6.74
CA CYS A 167 11.05 3.48 6.98
C CYS A 167 10.96 4.14 8.36
N SER A 168 11.50 3.52 9.42
CA SER A 168 11.41 3.99 10.80
C SER A 168 12.12 5.33 11.01
N LYS A 169 13.18 5.61 10.25
CA LYS A 169 13.86 6.91 10.20
C LYS A 169 12.96 8.03 9.68
N ARG A 170 11.83 7.67 9.07
CA ARG A 170 10.84 8.56 8.50
C ARG A 170 9.46 8.04 8.90
N ARG A 171 8.63 8.87 9.46
CA ARG A 171 7.28 8.44 9.84
C ARG A 171 6.48 8.01 8.62
N CYS A 172 5.66 6.97 8.74
CA CYS A 172 4.77 6.49 7.68
C CYS A 172 3.92 7.61 7.07
N SER A 173 3.31 8.45 7.90
CA SER A 173 2.56 9.63 7.47
C SER A 173 3.40 10.60 6.65
N TRP A 174 4.66 10.81 7.04
CA TRP A 174 5.57 11.71 6.31
C TRP A 174 5.95 11.14 4.93
N LEU A 175 6.21 9.84 4.82
CA LEU A 175 6.47 9.19 3.54
C LEU A 175 5.26 9.33 2.60
N TRP A 176 4.06 9.15 3.12
CA TRP A 176 2.81 9.32 2.38
C TRP A 176 2.59 10.76 1.93
N ASN A 177 2.68 11.72 2.86
CA ASN A 177 2.44 13.13 2.58
C ASN A 177 3.38 13.66 1.50
N THR A 178 4.66 13.37 1.66
CA THR A 178 5.67 13.82 0.69
C THR A 178 5.53 13.13 -0.66
N TRP A 179 4.99 11.92 -0.73
CA TRP A 179 4.63 11.26 -1.98
C TRP A 179 3.41 11.96 -2.62
N CYS A 180 2.39 12.27 -1.84
CA CYS A 180 1.21 13.01 -2.30
C CYS A 180 1.60 14.38 -2.86
N ASP A 181 2.45 15.14 -2.19
CA ASP A 181 2.98 16.42 -2.67
C ASP A 181 3.69 16.28 -4.01
N LEU A 182 4.50 15.24 -4.17
CA LEU A 182 5.21 14.97 -5.41
C LEU A 182 4.23 14.66 -6.56
N ILE A 183 3.22 13.84 -6.29
CA ILE A 183 2.22 13.48 -7.30
C ILE A 183 1.36 14.67 -7.64
N ALA A 184 0.91 15.48 -6.68
CA ALA A 184 0.13 16.69 -6.92
C ALA A 184 0.87 17.69 -7.81
N LYS A 185 2.18 17.84 -7.63
CA LYS A 185 3.01 18.70 -8.48
C LYS A 185 3.14 18.22 -9.93
N LYS A 186 2.99 16.91 -10.16
CA LYS A 186 3.13 16.30 -11.49
C LYS A 186 1.81 16.19 -12.25
N GLN A 187 0.68 16.40 -11.58
CA GLN A 187 -0.65 16.28 -12.21
C GLN A 187 -1.08 17.59 -12.87
N PRO A 188 -1.90 17.52 -13.93
CA PRO A 188 -2.54 18.70 -14.52
C PRO A 188 -3.33 19.50 -13.47
N THR A 189 -3.48 20.82 -13.72
CA THR A 189 -4.10 21.77 -12.76
C THR A 189 -5.46 21.35 -12.23
N LYS A 190 -6.28 20.66 -13.03
CA LYS A 190 -7.59 20.13 -12.60
C LYS A 190 -7.52 19.09 -11.49
N TRP A 191 -6.34 18.52 -11.22
CA TRP A 191 -6.08 17.56 -10.14
C TRP A 191 -5.41 18.20 -8.93
N ARG A 192 -5.01 19.48 -9.04
CA ARG A 192 -4.33 20.21 -7.97
C ARG A 192 -5.26 20.70 -6.87
N ASP A 193 -6.57 20.63 -7.08
CA ASP A 193 -7.58 21.09 -6.11
C ASP A 193 -7.69 20.20 -4.88
N GLY A 194 -6.63 19.50 -4.58
CA GLY A 194 -6.29 18.99 -3.24
C GLY A 194 -7.17 17.87 -2.70
N ASN A 195 -8.26 17.52 -3.37
CA ASN A 195 -9.27 16.67 -2.75
C ASN A 195 -9.16 15.17 -3.07
N HIS A 196 -8.14 14.70 -3.83
CA HIS A 196 -8.46 13.52 -4.61
C HIS A 196 -7.60 12.27 -4.47
N VAL A 197 -6.35 12.33 -4.03
CA VAL A 197 -5.52 11.12 -4.14
C VAL A 197 -5.80 10.08 -3.04
N SER A 198 -6.09 10.49 -1.83
CA SER A 198 -6.40 9.53 -0.75
C SER A 198 -7.90 9.30 -0.54
N LEU A 199 -8.72 10.35 -0.66
CA LEU A 199 -10.17 10.26 -0.47
C LEU A 199 -10.87 9.56 -1.63
N VAL A 200 -10.52 9.87 -2.87
CA VAL A 200 -11.12 9.26 -4.06
C VAL A 200 -10.92 7.74 -4.06
N HIS A 201 -9.77 7.26 -3.62
CA HIS A 201 -9.51 5.81 -3.60
C HIS A 201 -10.22 5.12 -2.44
N PHE A 202 -10.39 5.78 -1.31
CA PHE A 202 -11.19 5.24 -0.22
C PHE A 202 -12.68 5.19 -0.58
N GLU A 203 -13.19 6.17 -1.31
CA GLU A 203 -14.58 6.13 -1.80
C GLU A 203 -14.84 4.98 -2.75
N TYR A 204 -13.83 4.57 -3.53
CA TYR A 204 -13.91 3.38 -4.37
C TYR A 204 -13.83 2.06 -3.58
N LEU A 205 -13.33 2.08 -2.35
CA LEU A 205 -13.33 0.91 -1.46
C LEU A 205 -14.66 0.75 -0.70
N LYS A 206 -15.47 1.80 -0.59
CA LYS A 206 -16.81 1.68 0.01
C LYS A 206 -17.68 0.73 -0.82
N PRO A 207 -18.52 -0.12 -0.18
CA PRO A 207 -19.45 -0.99 -0.87
C PRO A 207 -20.48 -0.19 -1.68
#